data_e1ec06fc5bf0301fa1954e375328faad
#
_entry.id   e1ec06fc5bf0301fa1954e375328faad
#
_cell.length_a   1.000
_cell.length_b   1.000
_cell.length_c   1.000
_cell.angle_alpha   90.00
_cell.angle_beta   90.00
_cell.angle_gamma   90.00
#
_symmetry.space_group_name_H-M   'P 1'
#
loop_
_entity.id
_entity.type
_entity.pdbx_description
1 polymer ?
#
loop_
_entity_poly.entity_id
_entity_poly.type
_entity_poly.pdbx_seq_one_letter_code
_entity_poly.pdbx_strand_id
1 'polypeptide(L)'
;MIKRKPISELVNRVIQGDCIEVLKQFPAQSIDFILCDLPYGTTQNLWDSLIPLDQLWRHYERIIKPNGVVALTGQGLFTAKLMLSNPRLFKYKIIWVKSKPTNFLNAKKQPLRKHEDVCIFYQKQPEYHPQMSIGEPYNKGFRKDQFTGSYGDFKTVEVKSNGERYPTDVVYFKTAESEGEVLHPTQKPVALARYLIRTFTNPNDIVLDNACGVGSFLVGAVSEGRNFIGIEKNEDVFLHKKKSMDYIEVCNQRIKSAEADRAGQLI
;
A
#
# COMPACT_ATOMS: atom_id res chain seq x y z
N MET A 1 -29.43 13.87 1.69
CA MET A 1 -28.47 12.94 2.35
C MET A 1 -28.08 11.86 1.35
N ILE A 2 -26.79 11.62 1.11
CA ILE A 2 -26.34 10.53 0.23
C ILE A 2 -26.64 9.21 0.94
N LYS A 3 -27.37 8.31 0.28
CA LYS A 3 -27.71 6.99 0.82
C LYS A 3 -26.45 6.11 0.76
N ARG A 4 -26.00 5.61 1.91
CA ARG A 4 -24.87 4.65 1.97
C ARG A 4 -25.33 3.31 1.41
N LYS A 5 -24.45 2.66 0.64
CA LYS A 5 -24.69 1.32 0.09
C LYS A 5 -24.26 0.25 1.09
N PRO A 6 -24.88 -0.93 1.11
CA PRO A 6 -24.32 -2.10 1.77
C PRO A 6 -22.94 -2.39 1.19
N ILE A 7 -21.97 -2.82 2.03
CA ILE A 7 -20.62 -3.10 1.57
C ILE A 7 -20.59 -4.21 0.50
N SER A 8 -21.51 -5.16 0.55
CA SER A 8 -21.66 -6.25 -0.43
C SER A 8 -21.92 -5.75 -1.85
N GLU A 9 -22.45 -4.55 -2.03
CA GLU A 9 -22.65 -3.95 -3.36
C GLU A 9 -21.36 -3.31 -3.91
N LEU A 10 -20.36 -3.10 -3.09
CA LEU A 10 -19.11 -2.40 -3.43
C LEU A 10 -17.93 -3.38 -3.57
N VAL A 11 -17.95 -4.48 -2.82
CA VAL A 11 -16.86 -5.47 -2.75
C VAL A 11 -16.62 -6.15 -4.10
N ASN A 12 -15.37 -6.40 -4.41
CA ASN A 12 -14.85 -7.03 -5.62
C ASN A 12 -15.26 -6.28 -6.91
N ARG A 13 -15.22 -4.95 -6.82
CA ARG A 13 -15.51 -4.05 -7.95
C ARG A 13 -14.47 -2.95 -8.11
N VAL A 14 -14.28 -2.54 -9.35
CA VAL A 14 -13.62 -1.29 -9.72
C VAL A 14 -14.71 -0.29 -10.09
N ILE A 15 -14.75 0.82 -9.37
CA ILE A 15 -15.80 1.85 -9.46
C ILE A 15 -15.20 3.08 -10.15
N GLN A 16 -15.78 3.49 -11.27
CA GLN A 16 -15.40 4.73 -11.92
C GLN A 16 -15.98 5.94 -11.18
N GLY A 17 -15.14 6.92 -10.89
CA GLY A 17 -15.56 8.19 -10.31
C GLY A 17 -14.51 8.88 -9.47
N ASP A 18 -14.83 10.12 -9.07
CA ASP A 18 -14.04 10.85 -8.09
C ASP A 18 -14.08 10.14 -6.74
N CYS A 19 -12.91 9.85 -6.16
CA CYS A 19 -12.83 9.04 -4.94
C CYS A 19 -13.53 9.70 -3.75
N ILE A 20 -13.48 11.04 -3.61
CA ILE A 20 -14.18 11.75 -2.53
C ILE A 20 -15.68 11.54 -2.64
N GLU A 21 -16.24 11.60 -3.84
CA GLU A 21 -17.67 11.40 -4.06
C GLU A 21 -18.10 9.94 -3.85
N VAL A 22 -17.30 9.00 -4.36
CA VAL A 22 -17.56 7.56 -4.23
C VAL A 22 -17.47 7.12 -2.76
N LEU A 23 -16.46 7.58 -2.02
CA LEU A 23 -16.27 7.25 -0.60
C LEU A 23 -17.45 7.69 0.30
N LYS A 24 -18.24 8.69 -0.09
CA LYS A 24 -19.48 9.08 0.63
C LYS A 24 -20.48 7.93 0.74
N GLN A 25 -20.48 6.99 -0.21
CA GLN A 25 -21.41 5.87 -0.28
C GLN A 25 -21.01 4.70 0.63
N PHE A 26 -19.79 4.67 1.14
CA PHE A 26 -19.29 3.58 1.97
C PHE A 26 -19.91 3.58 3.36
N PRO A 27 -20.25 2.41 3.92
CA PRO A 27 -20.65 2.31 5.33
C PRO A 27 -19.46 2.63 6.25
N ALA A 28 -19.75 3.01 7.48
CA ALA A 28 -18.70 3.20 8.48
C ALA A 28 -18.07 1.84 8.86
N GLN A 29 -16.79 1.86 9.24
CA GLN A 29 -16.07 0.69 9.77
C GLN A 29 -16.22 -0.58 8.91
N SER A 30 -16.09 -0.42 7.61
CA SER A 30 -16.32 -1.49 6.63
C SER A 30 -15.06 -1.96 5.90
N ILE A 31 -13.95 -1.24 6.02
CA ILE A 31 -12.69 -1.50 5.34
C ILE A 31 -11.63 -1.97 6.34
N ASP A 32 -10.91 -3.04 6.00
CA ASP A 32 -9.84 -3.59 6.82
C ASP A 32 -8.51 -2.90 6.53
N PHE A 33 -8.22 -2.66 5.25
CA PHE A 33 -6.96 -2.08 4.82
C PHE A 33 -7.16 -1.09 3.66
N ILE A 34 -6.65 0.11 3.81
CA ILE A 34 -6.54 1.07 2.71
C ILE A 34 -5.08 1.06 2.26
N LEU A 35 -4.82 0.64 1.03
CA LEU A 35 -3.50 0.65 0.40
C LEU A 35 -3.59 1.45 -0.88
N CYS A 36 -3.00 2.63 -0.91
CA CYS A 36 -3.20 3.56 -2.02
C CYS A 36 -1.92 4.31 -2.39
N ASP A 37 -1.75 4.49 -3.70
CA ASP A 37 -0.74 5.35 -4.31
C ASP A 37 -1.42 6.63 -4.80
N LEU A 38 -1.59 7.59 -3.92
CA LEU A 38 -2.24 8.87 -4.23
C LEU A 38 -1.41 9.66 -5.25
N PRO A 39 -2.02 10.51 -6.10
CA PRO A 39 -1.26 11.42 -6.94
C PRO A 39 -0.44 12.41 -6.07
N TYR A 40 0.86 12.57 -6.41
CA TYR A 40 1.79 13.36 -5.60
C TYR A 40 1.79 14.86 -5.96
N GLY A 41 1.21 15.23 -7.11
CA GLY A 41 1.26 16.59 -7.66
C GLY A 41 2.69 17.02 -8.05
N THR A 42 3.51 16.07 -8.48
CA THR A 42 4.94 16.32 -8.79
C THR A 42 5.27 16.21 -10.27
N THR A 43 4.32 15.82 -11.08
CA THR A 43 4.45 15.70 -12.53
C THR A 43 3.57 16.72 -13.25
N GLN A 44 3.77 16.89 -14.57
CA GLN A 44 2.92 17.75 -15.40
C GLN A 44 1.70 17.02 -15.97
N ASN A 45 1.45 15.79 -15.54
CA ASN A 45 0.31 15.03 -16.00
C ASN A 45 -0.98 15.53 -15.32
N LEU A 46 -2.07 15.62 -16.07
CA LEU A 46 -3.37 16.10 -15.56
C LEU A 46 -3.92 15.21 -14.45
N TRP A 47 -3.67 13.90 -14.52
CA TRP A 47 -4.07 12.94 -13.47
C TRP A 47 -3.28 13.09 -12.16
N ASP A 48 -2.11 13.75 -12.17
CA ASP A 48 -1.30 13.96 -10.97
C ASP A 48 -1.79 15.19 -10.17
N SER A 49 -3.10 15.37 -10.07
CA SER A 49 -3.73 16.41 -9.27
C SER A 49 -3.89 15.96 -7.83
N LEU A 50 -3.45 16.82 -6.89
CA LEU A 50 -3.53 16.50 -5.45
C LEU A 50 -4.98 16.30 -5.00
N ILE A 51 -5.25 15.17 -4.36
CA ILE A 51 -6.51 14.94 -3.65
C ILE A 51 -6.44 15.69 -2.31
N PRO A 52 -7.46 16.46 -1.92
CA PRO A 52 -7.47 17.18 -0.63
C PRO A 52 -7.40 16.20 0.55
N LEU A 53 -6.24 16.15 1.23
CA LEU A 53 -5.97 15.16 2.28
C LEU A 53 -6.92 15.32 3.48
N ASP A 54 -7.35 16.53 3.81
CA ASP A 54 -8.31 16.79 4.89
C ASP A 54 -9.68 16.15 4.60
N GLN A 55 -10.15 16.23 3.36
CA GLN A 55 -11.40 15.58 2.94
C GLN A 55 -11.24 14.07 2.91
N LEU A 56 -10.09 13.58 2.41
CA LEU A 56 -9.79 12.17 2.34
C LEU A 56 -9.76 11.54 3.75
N TRP A 57 -9.10 12.17 4.72
CA TRP A 57 -9.06 11.69 6.10
C TRP A 57 -10.42 11.63 6.78
N ARG A 58 -11.35 12.58 6.50
CA ARG A 58 -12.74 12.49 7.01
C ARG A 58 -13.41 11.19 6.54
N HIS A 59 -13.14 10.75 5.32
CA HIS A 59 -13.68 9.50 4.80
C HIS A 59 -12.91 8.29 5.37
N TYR A 60 -11.59 8.30 5.36
CA TYR A 60 -10.77 7.20 5.86
C TYR A 60 -11.08 6.88 7.32
N GLU A 61 -11.09 7.87 8.21
CA GLU A 61 -11.39 7.67 9.63
C GLU A 61 -12.80 7.11 9.86
N ARG A 62 -13.74 7.40 8.97
CA ARG A 62 -15.11 6.90 9.05
C ARG A 62 -15.24 5.46 8.57
N ILE A 63 -14.58 5.11 7.44
CA ILE A 63 -14.78 3.83 6.78
C ILE A 63 -13.83 2.73 7.27
N ILE A 64 -12.66 3.10 7.79
CA ILE A 64 -11.69 2.13 8.30
C ILE A 64 -12.19 1.50 9.60
N LYS A 65 -11.99 0.20 9.77
CA LYS A 65 -12.29 -0.50 11.03
C LYS A 65 -11.35 0.00 12.15
N PRO A 66 -11.73 -0.12 13.43
CA PRO A 66 -10.91 0.38 14.55
C PRO A 66 -9.48 -0.15 14.59
N ASN A 67 -9.27 -1.39 14.15
CA ASN A 67 -7.96 -2.06 14.00
C ASN A 67 -7.48 -2.14 12.55
N GLY A 68 -8.13 -1.43 11.64
CA GLY A 68 -7.71 -1.36 10.24
C GLY A 68 -6.51 -0.44 10.05
N VAL A 69 -5.83 -0.60 8.91
CA VAL A 69 -4.60 0.12 8.56
C VAL A 69 -4.82 0.96 7.31
N VAL A 70 -4.20 2.14 7.29
CA VAL A 70 -4.05 2.95 6.09
C VAL A 70 -2.56 3.00 5.74
N ALA A 71 -2.21 2.56 4.54
CA ALA A 71 -0.86 2.59 3.99
C ALA A 71 -0.85 3.44 2.72
N LEU A 72 -0.13 4.54 2.75
CA LEU A 72 -0.04 5.50 1.64
C LEU A 72 1.39 5.60 1.15
N THR A 73 1.60 5.40 -0.15
CA THR A 73 2.91 5.60 -0.75
C THR A 73 3.21 7.08 -0.91
N GLY A 74 4.50 7.42 -0.82
CA GLY A 74 4.94 8.80 -0.97
C GLY A 74 6.42 8.92 -1.28
N GLN A 75 6.83 10.08 -1.74
CA GLN A 75 8.23 10.40 -1.98
C GLN A 75 8.53 11.87 -1.65
N GLY A 76 9.67 12.11 -1.01
CA GLY A 76 10.16 13.45 -0.72
C GLY A 76 9.19 14.31 0.08
N LEU A 77 8.88 15.51 -0.40
CA LEU A 77 7.99 16.44 0.31
C LEU A 77 6.56 15.90 0.45
N PHE A 78 6.09 15.06 -0.49
CA PHE A 78 4.77 14.46 -0.38
C PHE A 78 4.69 13.49 0.80
N THR A 79 5.74 12.70 1.06
CA THR A 79 5.83 11.89 2.30
C THR A 79 5.65 12.74 3.55
N ALA A 80 6.34 13.88 3.64
CA ALA A 80 6.20 14.79 4.79
C ALA A 80 4.75 15.32 4.90
N LYS A 81 4.12 15.70 3.79
CA LYS A 81 2.71 16.11 3.77
C LYS A 81 1.80 15.01 4.27
N LEU A 82 1.99 13.76 3.84
CA LEU A 82 1.21 12.61 4.32
C LEU A 82 1.35 12.45 5.83
N MET A 83 2.56 12.44 6.36
CA MET A 83 2.81 12.28 7.80
C MET A 83 2.14 13.39 8.62
N LEU A 84 2.24 14.64 8.15
CA LEU A 84 1.66 15.80 8.82
C LEU A 84 0.14 15.94 8.60
N SER A 85 -0.43 15.28 7.61
CA SER A 85 -1.88 15.35 7.34
C SER A 85 -2.72 14.66 8.40
N ASN A 86 -2.17 13.67 9.11
CA ASN A 86 -2.82 13.03 10.27
C ASN A 86 -1.77 12.48 11.26
N PRO A 87 -1.08 13.35 12.02
CA PRO A 87 -0.01 12.94 12.94
C PRO A 87 -0.52 12.08 14.11
N ARG A 88 -1.81 12.16 14.44
CA ARG A 88 -2.44 11.32 15.46
C ARG A 88 -2.46 9.84 15.08
N LEU A 89 -2.76 9.55 13.82
CA LEU A 89 -2.84 8.18 13.29
C LEU A 89 -1.51 7.69 12.73
N PHE A 90 -0.61 8.58 12.31
CA PHE A 90 0.72 8.19 11.80
C PHE A 90 1.51 7.41 12.87
N LYS A 91 2.12 6.30 12.46
CA LYS A 91 2.92 5.45 13.36
C LYS A 91 4.37 5.33 12.94
N TYR A 92 4.60 4.92 11.70
CA TYR A 92 5.93 4.75 11.11
C TYR A 92 5.83 4.71 9.60
N LYS A 93 6.96 4.64 8.94
CA LYS A 93 7.03 4.39 7.51
C LYS A 93 7.89 3.17 7.21
N ILE A 94 7.58 2.50 6.12
CA ILE A 94 8.39 1.47 5.51
C ILE A 94 9.09 2.09 4.30
N ILE A 95 10.39 1.88 4.17
CA ILE A 95 11.20 2.36 3.04
C ILE A 95 11.27 1.25 1.99
N TRP A 96 10.63 1.44 0.86
CA TRP A 96 10.76 0.55 -0.27
C TRP A 96 11.96 0.95 -1.14
N VAL A 97 13.01 0.13 -1.11
CA VAL A 97 14.19 0.28 -2.01
C VAL A 97 13.87 -0.38 -3.34
N LYS A 98 14.01 0.39 -4.42
CA LYS A 98 13.71 -0.01 -5.80
C LYS A 98 14.93 -0.67 -6.48
N SER A 99 14.69 -1.58 -7.42
CA SER A 99 15.76 -2.14 -8.28
C SER A 99 16.36 -1.06 -9.18
N LYS A 100 15.54 -0.20 -9.76
CA LYS A 100 15.97 0.90 -10.64
C LYS A 100 15.77 2.25 -9.97
N PRO A 101 16.81 3.11 -9.95
CA PRO A 101 16.64 4.48 -9.49
C PRO A 101 15.85 5.29 -10.52
N THR A 102 15.22 6.36 -10.06
CA THR A 102 14.49 7.33 -10.89
C THR A 102 15.14 8.71 -10.81
N ASN A 103 14.57 9.71 -11.53
CA ASN A 103 15.05 11.09 -11.56
C ASN A 103 16.39 11.27 -12.30
N PHE A 104 16.64 10.48 -13.34
CA PHE A 104 17.90 10.48 -14.08
C PHE A 104 18.22 11.81 -14.77
N LEU A 105 17.22 12.63 -15.13
CA LEU A 105 17.42 13.97 -15.71
C LEU A 105 18.17 14.92 -14.75
N ASN A 106 18.13 14.66 -13.45
CA ASN A 106 18.81 15.44 -12.43
C ASN A 106 20.11 14.78 -11.93
N ALA A 107 20.62 13.74 -12.56
CA ALA A 107 21.77 12.95 -12.10
C ALA A 107 23.06 13.78 -11.92
N LYS A 108 23.20 14.88 -12.66
CA LYS A 108 24.32 15.81 -12.53
C LYS A 108 24.15 16.88 -11.44
N LYS A 109 22.97 16.95 -10.80
CA LYS A 109 22.62 18.00 -9.81
C LYS A 109 22.35 17.44 -8.44
N GLN A 110 21.89 16.19 -8.35
CA GLN A 110 21.54 15.53 -7.09
C GLN A 110 21.55 14.00 -7.23
N PRO A 111 21.64 13.24 -6.13
CA PRO A 111 21.54 11.78 -6.17
C PRO A 111 20.24 11.29 -6.81
N LEU A 112 20.33 10.15 -7.50
CA LEU A 112 19.16 9.47 -8.04
C LEU A 112 18.26 8.95 -6.91
N ARG A 113 16.95 8.96 -7.13
CA ARG A 113 15.96 8.47 -6.17
C ARG A 113 15.83 6.97 -6.27
N LYS A 114 16.29 6.24 -5.24
CA LYS A 114 16.28 4.77 -5.22
C LYS A 114 15.28 4.17 -4.24
N HIS A 115 14.48 4.99 -3.57
CA HIS A 115 13.44 4.53 -2.64
C HIS A 115 12.18 5.36 -2.75
N GLU A 116 11.11 4.79 -2.23
CA GLU A 116 9.85 5.45 -1.89
C GLU A 116 9.47 5.04 -0.47
N ASP A 117 8.63 5.84 0.16
CA ASP A 117 8.12 5.59 1.49
C ASP A 117 6.70 5.00 1.42
N VAL A 118 6.36 4.13 2.36
CA VAL A 118 4.98 3.71 2.64
C VAL A 118 4.65 4.17 4.05
N CYS A 119 3.83 5.20 4.18
CA CYS A 119 3.41 5.76 5.46
C CYS A 119 2.28 4.92 6.06
N ILE A 120 2.46 4.46 7.30
CA ILE A 120 1.52 3.58 8.00
C ILE A 120 0.77 4.36 9.08
N PHE A 121 -0.56 4.27 9.01
CA PHE A 121 -1.47 4.94 9.93
C PHE A 121 -2.48 3.94 10.49
N TYR A 122 -2.75 4.00 11.78
CA TYR A 122 -3.83 3.25 12.44
C TYR A 122 -4.21 3.87 13.78
N GLN A 123 -5.42 3.55 14.24
CA GLN A 123 -5.92 4.04 15.53
C GLN A 123 -5.56 3.09 16.67
N LYS A 124 -5.91 1.81 16.54
CA LYS A 124 -5.58 0.74 17.47
C LYS A 124 -4.58 -0.19 16.82
N GLN A 125 -3.81 -0.91 17.63
CA GLN A 125 -2.88 -1.90 17.10
C GLN A 125 -3.61 -2.87 16.18
N PRO A 126 -3.21 -2.94 14.90
CA PRO A 126 -3.82 -3.84 13.93
C PRO A 126 -3.30 -5.27 14.10
N GLU A 127 -3.92 -6.19 13.36
CA GLU A 127 -3.29 -7.47 13.03
C GLU A 127 -1.94 -7.19 12.37
N TYR A 128 -0.93 -7.94 12.79
CA TYR A 128 0.42 -7.82 12.25
C TYR A 128 1.04 -9.19 12.05
N HIS A 129 1.23 -9.56 10.80
CA HIS A 129 1.84 -10.80 10.39
C HIS A 129 3.26 -10.52 9.89
N PRO A 130 4.29 -10.59 10.77
CA PRO A 130 5.66 -10.30 10.34
C PRO A 130 6.10 -11.26 9.24
N GLN A 131 6.53 -10.72 8.11
CA GLN A 131 7.05 -11.51 7.00
C GLN A 131 8.51 -11.86 7.30
N MET A 132 8.71 -12.97 8.03
CA MET A 132 10.01 -13.41 8.51
C MET A 132 10.95 -13.73 7.35
N SER A 133 12.23 -13.42 7.51
CA SER A 133 13.31 -13.85 6.61
C SER A 133 14.19 -14.90 7.29
N ILE A 134 14.88 -15.69 6.50
CA ILE A 134 15.79 -16.71 6.99
C ILE A 134 17.24 -16.21 6.86
N GLY A 135 17.97 -16.26 7.94
CA GLY A 135 19.40 -15.99 8.02
C GLY A 135 20.12 -17.09 8.80
N GLU A 136 21.43 -16.94 8.99
CA GLU A 136 22.22 -17.93 9.75
C GLU A 136 21.73 -17.99 11.21
N PRO A 137 21.54 -19.21 11.78
CA PRO A 137 21.27 -19.39 13.20
C PRO A 137 22.40 -18.81 14.06
N TYR A 138 22.07 -18.32 15.24
CA TYR A 138 23.08 -17.87 16.20
C TYR A 138 22.65 -18.10 17.65
N ASN A 139 23.64 -18.20 18.53
CA ASN A 139 23.50 -18.08 19.96
C ASN A 139 24.56 -17.10 20.48
N LYS A 140 24.12 -15.95 21.02
CA LYS A 140 24.97 -14.91 21.61
C LYS A 140 25.06 -15.04 23.14
N GLY A 141 24.49 -16.10 23.71
CA GLY A 141 24.42 -16.32 25.15
C GLY A 141 23.41 -15.39 25.83
N PHE A 142 23.62 -15.15 27.11
CA PHE A 142 22.70 -14.38 27.94
C PHE A 142 23.04 -12.90 27.89
N ARG A 143 22.04 -12.06 27.53
CA ARG A 143 22.11 -10.63 27.73
C ARG A 143 21.73 -10.31 29.18
N LYS A 144 22.64 -9.65 29.93
CA LYS A 144 22.42 -9.25 31.31
C LYS A 144 21.23 -8.26 31.41
N ASP A 145 20.67 -8.18 32.61
CA ASP A 145 19.66 -7.19 32.96
C ASP A 145 20.16 -5.77 32.63
N GLN A 146 19.31 -4.98 32.03
CA GLN A 146 19.58 -3.59 31.75
C GLN A 146 18.47 -2.73 32.38
N PHE A 147 18.87 -1.87 33.29
CA PHE A 147 18.01 -0.85 33.87
C PHE A 147 18.26 0.44 33.12
N THR A 148 17.37 0.78 32.19
CA THR A 148 17.51 2.00 31.38
C THR A 148 16.30 2.90 31.61
N GLY A 149 16.52 4.10 32.16
CA GLY A 149 15.46 5.06 32.36
C GLY A 149 14.74 5.51 31.08
N SER A 150 15.34 5.22 29.90
CA SER A 150 14.79 5.62 28.60
C SER A 150 13.89 4.55 27.95
N TYR A 151 14.10 3.27 28.22
CA TYR A 151 13.42 2.17 27.54
C TYR A 151 12.79 1.13 28.48
N GLY A 152 12.73 1.44 29.79
CA GLY A 152 12.29 0.51 30.82
C GLY A 152 13.35 -0.54 31.19
N ASP A 153 12.95 -1.47 32.03
CA ASP A 153 13.83 -2.50 32.58
C ASP A 153 13.69 -3.77 31.76
N PHE A 154 14.81 -4.33 31.35
CA PHE A 154 14.86 -5.59 30.60
C PHE A 154 15.50 -6.66 31.46
N LYS A 155 14.79 -7.79 31.65
CA LYS A 155 15.31 -8.95 32.34
C LYS A 155 16.38 -9.66 31.51
N THR A 156 17.23 -10.44 32.17
CA THR A 156 18.17 -11.35 31.51
C THR A 156 17.43 -12.28 30.56
N VAL A 157 17.87 -12.32 29.30
CA VAL A 157 17.32 -13.24 28.29
C VAL A 157 18.44 -13.91 27.50
N GLU A 158 18.24 -15.17 27.14
CA GLU A 158 19.11 -15.85 26.19
C GLU A 158 18.83 -15.29 24.77
N VAL A 159 19.89 -14.80 24.13
CA VAL A 159 19.82 -14.20 22.79
C VAL A 159 20.23 -15.26 21.77
N LYS A 160 19.25 -16.01 21.29
CA LYS A 160 19.43 -17.03 20.26
C LYS A 160 18.37 -16.90 19.15
N SER A 161 18.68 -17.43 17.98
CA SER A 161 17.76 -17.50 16.86
C SER A 161 18.04 -18.76 16.03
N ASN A 162 16.97 -19.42 15.61
CA ASN A 162 17.04 -20.59 14.71
C ASN A 162 17.24 -20.20 13.24
N GLY A 163 17.57 -18.94 12.97
CA GLY A 163 17.70 -18.42 11.62
C GLY A 163 16.59 -17.43 11.24
N GLU A 164 15.45 -17.47 11.91
CA GLU A 164 14.37 -16.49 11.67
C GLU A 164 14.76 -15.08 12.09
N ARG A 165 14.40 -14.12 11.24
CA ARG A 165 14.63 -12.68 11.45
C ARG A 165 13.34 -11.93 11.23
N TYR A 166 12.99 -11.08 12.17
CA TYR A 166 11.90 -10.11 12.00
C TYR A 166 12.23 -9.16 10.84
N PRO A 167 11.21 -8.73 10.08
CA PRO A 167 11.40 -7.74 9.03
C PRO A 167 11.86 -6.41 9.63
N THR A 168 12.62 -5.66 8.84
CA THR A 168 12.97 -4.27 9.14
C THR A 168 12.02 -3.31 8.41
N ASP A 169 12.11 -2.03 8.74
CA ASP A 169 11.40 -0.96 8.04
C ASP A 169 11.97 -0.63 6.65
N VAL A 170 13.02 -1.33 6.22
CA VAL A 170 13.60 -1.22 4.86
C VAL A 170 13.38 -2.52 4.12
N VAL A 171 12.63 -2.46 3.02
CA VAL A 171 12.29 -3.61 2.18
C VAL A 171 12.77 -3.39 0.75
N TYR A 172 13.15 -4.46 0.08
CA TYR A 172 13.56 -4.42 -1.32
C TYR A 172 12.54 -5.15 -2.20
N PHE A 173 11.99 -4.44 -3.18
CA PHE A 173 11.17 -5.03 -4.25
C PHE A 173 11.62 -4.45 -5.59
N LYS A 174 11.66 -5.31 -6.60
CA LYS A 174 11.90 -4.86 -7.97
C LYS A 174 10.77 -3.93 -8.41
N THR A 175 11.08 -3.03 -9.33
CA THR A 175 10.08 -2.15 -9.95
C THR A 175 9.16 -2.94 -10.88
N ALA A 176 8.00 -2.38 -11.22
CA ALA A 176 6.94 -3.06 -11.98
C ALA A 176 7.40 -3.66 -13.32
N GLU A 177 8.44 -3.09 -13.95
CA GLU A 177 9.01 -3.62 -15.20
C GLU A 177 9.58 -5.06 -15.08
N SER A 178 9.85 -5.52 -13.85
CA SER A 178 10.29 -6.90 -13.62
C SER A 178 9.14 -7.92 -13.58
N GLU A 179 7.90 -7.44 -13.52
CA GLU A 179 6.69 -8.26 -13.44
C GLU A 179 5.97 -8.38 -14.79
N GLY A 180 6.47 -7.71 -15.84
CA GLY A 180 5.90 -7.73 -17.17
C GLY A 180 5.75 -6.34 -17.79
N GLU A 181 4.75 -6.16 -18.64
CA GLU A 181 4.50 -4.90 -19.31
C GLU A 181 4.02 -3.82 -18.31
N VAL A 182 4.68 -2.65 -18.37
CA VAL A 182 4.26 -1.49 -17.59
C VAL A 182 3.17 -0.76 -18.36
N LEU A 183 1.99 -0.73 -17.79
CA LEU A 183 0.78 -0.16 -18.40
C LEU A 183 0.48 1.26 -17.89
N HIS A 184 1.15 1.68 -16.81
CA HIS A 184 1.06 3.04 -16.26
C HIS A 184 2.45 3.55 -15.86
N PRO A 185 2.80 4.83 -16.15
CA PRO A 185 4.16 5.36 -15.90
C PRO A 185 4.65 5.24 -14.46
N THR A 186 3.74 5.29 -13.50
CA THR A 186 4.03 5.19 -12.06
C THR A 186 3.53 3.90 -11.44
N GLN A 187 3.32 2.86 -12.25
CA GLN A 187 2.81 1.57 -11.80
C GLN A 187 3.66 1.00 -10.65
N LYS A 188 3.00 0.65 -9.55
CA LYS A 188 3.64 -0.01 -8.41
C LYS A 188 3.76 -1.52 -8.65
N PRO A 189 4.79 -2.19 -8.10
CA PRO A 189 4.92 -3.63 -8.24
C PRO A 189 3.88 -4.38 -7.38
N VAL A 190 3.33 -5.44 -7.96
CA VAL A 190 2.38 -6.32 -7.28
C VAL A 190 3.03 -7.04 -6.09
N ALA A 191 4.33 -7.36 -6.19
CA ALA A 191 5.08 -7.99 -5.09
C ALA A 191 5.12 -7.14 -3.81
N LEU A 192 5.27 -5.80 -3.93
CA LEU A 192 5.18 -4.88 -2.79
C LEU A 192 3.76 -4.89 -2.19
N ALA A 193 2.74 -4.85 -3.04
CA ALA A 193 1.35 -4.91 -2.61
C ALA A 193 1.07 -6.19 -1.80
N ARG A 194 1.46 -7.34 -2.34
CA ARG A 194 1.31 -8.65 -1.68
C ARG A 194 1.98 -8.70 -0.32
N TYR A 195 3.20 -8.16 -0.20
CA TYR A 195 3.92 -8.06 1.07
C TYR A 195 3.13 -7.26 2.11
N LEU A 196 2.67 -6.05 1.75
CA LEU A 196 1.92 -5.18 2.65
C LEU A 196 0.57 -5.79 3.04
N ILE A 197 -0.15 -6.39 2.10
CA ILE A 197 -1.44 -7.04 2.32
C ILE A 197 -1.30 -8.23 3.27
N ARG A 198 -0.31 -9.11 3.06
CA ARG A 198 -0.04 -10.20 3.99
C ARG A 198 0.32 -9.72 5.38
N THR A 199 1.04 -8.59 5.47
CA THR A 199 1.49 -8.04 6.75
C THR A 199 0.35 -7.52 7.60
N PHE A 200 -0.69 -6.92 7.00
CA PHE A 200 -1.71 -6.14 7.71
C PHE A 200 -3.14 -6.67 7.59
N THR A 201 -3.34 -7.82 6.93
CA THR A 201 -4.68 -8.36 6.71
C THR A 201 -4.74 -9.87 6.85
N ASN A 202 -5.96 -10.37 7.12
CA ASN A 202 -6.33 -11.78 7.09
C ASN A 202 -6.98 -12.14 5.73
N PRO A 203 -7.06 -13.44 5.36
CA PRO A 203 -7.86 -13.88 4.23
C PRO A 203 -9.30 -13.35 4.32
N ASN A 204 -9.86 -12.94 3.17
CA ASN A 204 -11.20 -12.35 3.01
C ASN A 204 -11.37 -10.91 3.56
N ASP A 205 -10.37 -10.30 4.18
CA ASP A 205 -10.40 -8.88 4.52
C ASP A 205 -10.57 -8.02 3.26
N ILE A 206 -11.11 -6.82 3.41
CA ILE A 206 -11.38 -5.90 2.30
C ILE A 206 -10.25 -4.88 2.19
N VAL A 207 -9.56 -4.90 1.06
CA VAL A 207 -8.53 -3.94 0.67
C VAL A 207 -9.13 -2.87 -0.24
N LEU A 208 -9.00 -1.61 0.14
CA LEU A 208 -9.41 -0.46 -0.67
C LEU A 208 -8.21 0.23 -1.29
N ASP A 209 -8.28 0.45 -2.61
CA ASP A 209 -7.40 1.37 -3.35
C ASP A 209 -8.27 2.43 -4.05
N ASN A 210 -8.24 3.66 -3.57
CA ASN A 210 -9.12 4.73 -4.07
C ASN A 210 -8.50 5.61 -5.16
N ALA A 211 -7.36 5.21 -5.71
CA ALA A 211 -6.73 5.78 -6.90
C ALA A 211 -6.02 4.65 -7.66
N CYS A 212 -6.79 3.61 -8.02
CA CYS A 212 -6.21 2.30 -8.33
C CYS A 212 -5.50 2.22 -9.70
N GLY A 213 -5.72 3.16 -10.59
CA GLY A 213 -5.14 3.15 -11.93
C GLY A 213 -5.33 1.80 -12.62
N VAL A 214 -4.23 1.17 -12.99
CA VAL A 214 -4.24 -0.19 -13.60
C VAL A 214 -4.34 -1.33 -12.58
N GLY A 215 -4.64 -1.05 -11.31
CA GLY A 215 -5.04 -2.03 -10.29
C GLY A 215 -3.95 -2.88 -9.68
N SER A 216 -2.69 -2.43 -9.61
CA SER A 216 -1.59 -3.25 -9.06
C SER A 216 -1.85 -3.72 -7.62
N PHE A 217 -2.42 -2.87 -6.77
CA PHE A 217 -2.73 -3.23 -5.38
C PHE A 217 -3.94 -4.16 -5.29
N LEU A 218 -4.91 -4.02 -6.18
CA LEU A 218 -6.08 -4.91 -6.27
C LEU A 218 -5.68 -6.32 -6.74
N VAL A 219 -4.79 -6.40 -7.74
CA VAL A 219 -4.16 -7.67 -8.17
C VAL A 219 -3.45 -8.33 -6.99
N GLY A 220 -2.69 -7.56 -6.19
CA GLY A 220 -2.08 -8.04 -4.95
C GLY A 220 -3.11 -8.60 -3.96
N ALA A 221 -4.24 -7.93 -3.77
CA ALA A 221 -5.32 -8.37 -2.88
C ALA A 221 -5.92 -9.72 -3.34
N VAL A 222 -6.27 -9.83 -4.61
CA VAL A 222 -6.78 -11.07 -5.22
C VAL A 222 -5.79 -12.21 -5.08
N SER A 223 -4.51 -11.98 -5.41
CA SER A 223 -3.46 -12.99 -5.33
C SER A 223 -3.27 -13.54 -3.91
N GLU A 224 -3.53 -12.72 -2.88
CA GLU A 224 -3.42 -13.11 -1.48
C GLU A 224 -4.76 -13.56 -0.86
N GLY A 225 -5.82 -13.68 -1.64
CA GLY A 225 -7.12 -14.16 -1.16
C GLY A 225 -7.89 -13.16 -0.33
N ARG A 226 -7.70 -11.88 -0.60
CA ARG A 226 -8.45 -10.79 0.01
C ARG A 226 -9.51 -10.29 -0.95
N ASN A 227 -10.58 -9.74 -0.40
CA ASN A 227 -11.53 -8.97 -1.17
C ASN A 227 -10.93 -7.60 -1.49
N PHE A 228 -11.44 -6.95 -2.52
CA PHE A 228 -10.94 -5.65 -2.93
C PHE A 228 -12.07 -4.67 -3.26
N ILE A 229 -11.75 -3.39 -3.24
CA ILE A 229 -12.54 -2.32 -3.85
C ILE A 229 -11.55 -1.36 -4.51
N GLY A 230 -11.72 -1.09 -5.81
CA GLY A 230 -10.95 -0.10 -6.55
C GLY A 230 -11.81 1.13 -6.86
N ILE A 231 -11.22 2.31 -6.80
CA ILE A 231 -11.85 3.54 -7.33
C ILE A 231 -10.85 4.17 -8.28
N GLU A 232 -11.31 4.51 -9.48
CA GLU A 232 -10.48 5.18 -10.49
C GLU A 232 -11.32 6.25 -11.20
N LYS A 233 -10.74 7.44 -11.34
CA LYS A 233 -11.42 8.56 -12.00
C LYS A 233 -11.58 8.35 -13.49
N ASN A 234 -10.51 7.82 -14.13
CA ASN A 234 -10.48 7.43 -15.54
C ASN A 234 -10.90 8.56 -16.49
N GLU A 235 -10.62 9.82 -16.11
CA GLU A 235 -10.98 11.00 -16.91
C GLU A 235 -9.92 11.36 -17.95
N ASP A 236 -8.67 10.98 -17.72
CA ASP A 236 -7.57 11.33 -18.59
C ASP A 236 -7.24 10.18 -19.53
N VAL A 237 -7.29 10.48 -20.83
CA VAL A 237 -6.85 9.54 -21.86
C VAL A 237 -5.32 9.48 -21.83
N PHE A 238 -4.77 8.52 -21.12
CA PHE A 238 -3.35 8.23 -21.22
C PHE A 238 -3.06 7.47 -22.51
N LEU A 239 -2.14 8.00 -23.32
CA LEU A 239 -1.71 7.33 -24.55
C LEU A 239 -0.53 6.39 -24.26
N HIS A 240 -0.81 5.12 -23.98
CA HIS A 240 0.23 4.10 -23.94
C HIS A 240 0.55 3.68 -25.39
N LYS A 241 1.81 3.87 -25.81
CA LYS A 241 2.26 3.53 -27.18
C LYS A 241 1.33 4.11 -28.28
N LYS A 242 0.83 5.34 -28.09
CA LYS A 242 -0.11 6.05 -29.00
C LYS A 242 -1.53 5.48 -29.05
N LYS A 243 -1.91 4.61 -28.13
CA LYS A 243 -3.29 4.12 -27.99
C LYS A 243 -3.91 4.67 -26.71
N SER A 244 -5.15 5.10 -26.79
CA SER A 244 -5.94 5.46 -25.62
C SER A 244 -6.11 4.22 -24.72
N MET A 245 -5.95 4.38 -23.41
CA MET A 245 -6.05 3.29 -22.46
C MET A 245 -7.18 3.57 -21.48
N ASP A 246 -8.14 2.67 -21.41
CA ASP A 246 -9.15 2.64 -20.36
C ASP A 246 -8.59 1.90 -19.14
N TYR A 247 -8.27 2.64 -18.07
CA TYR A 247 -7.69 2.07 -16.87
C TYR A 247 -8.65 1.11 -16.14
N ILE A 248 -9.97 1.35 -16.21
CA ILE A 248 -10.97 0.47 -15.61
C ILE A 248 -10.98 -0.88 -16.33
N GLU A 249 -10.97 -0.86 -17.65
CA GLU A 249 -10.93 -2.10 -18.44
C GLU A 249 -9.63 -2.87 -18.19
N VAL A 250 -8.48 -2.21 -18.26
CA VAL A 250 -7.17 -2.81 -17.98
C VAL A 250 -7.11 -3.39 -16.56
N CYS A 251 -7.59 -2.65 -15.57
CA CYS A 251 -7.65 -3.10 -14.18
C CYS A 251 -8.48 -4.37 -14.06
N ASN A 252 -9.69 -4.41 -14.64
CA ASN A 252 -10.57 -5.57 -14.60
C ASN A 252 -9.96 -6.79 -15.31
N GLN A 253 -9.26 -6.61 -16.43
CA GLN A 253 -8.56 -7.70 -17.13
C GLN A 253 -7.44 -8.28 -16.26
N ARG A 254 -6.63 -7.44 -15.62
CA ARG A 254 -5.55 -7.87 -14.72
C ARG A 254 -6.08 -8.60 -13.48
N ILE A 255 -7.20 -8.14 -12.93
CA ILE A 255 -7.87 -8.82 -11.80
C ILE A 255 -8.34 -10.21 -12.23
N LYS A 256 -9.02 -10.35 -13.36
CA LYS A 256 -9.47 -11.65 -13.89
C LYS A 256 -8.31 -12.62 -14.11
N SER A 257 -7.19 -12.14 -14.62
CA SER A 257 -5.98 -12.96 -14.76
C SER A 257 -5.49 -13.47 -13.39
N ALA A 258 -5.41 -12.57 -12.39
CA ALA A 258 -4.97 -12.94 -11.04
C ALA A 258 -5.94 -13.93 -10.35
N GLU A 259 -7.25 -13.82 -10.60
CA GLU A 259 -8.26 -14.78 -10.11
C GLU A 259 -8.04 -16.16 -10.73
N ALA A 260 -7.78 -16.25 -12.04
CA ALA A 260 -7.51 -17.50 -12.74
C ALA A 260 -6.21 -18.16 -12.23
N ASP A 261 -5.13 -17.37 -12.08
CA ASP A 261 -3.84 -17.84 -11.57
C ASP A 261 -3.99 -18.40 -10.15
N ARG A 262 -4.75 -17.71 -9.29
CA ARG A 262 -5.01 -18.18 -7.93
C ARG A 262 -5.84 -19.47 -7.92
N ALA A 263 -6.87 -19.58 -8.74
CA ALA A 263 -7.67 -20.80 -8.84
C ALA A 263 -6.82 -22.00 -9.29
N GLY A 264 -5.88 -21.79 -10.24
CA GLY A 264 -4.93 -22.82 -10.68
C GLY A 264 -3.91 -23.26 -9.64
N GLN A 265 -3.64 -22.43 -8.61
CA GLN A 265 -2.72 -22.78 -7.50
C GLN A 265 -3.41 -23.58 -6.37
N LEU A 266 -4.74 -23.65 -6.36
CA LEU A 266 -5.54 -24.36 -5.35
C LEU A 266 -5.92 -25.79 -5.78
N ILE A 267 -5.58 -26.20 -7.00
CA ILE A 267 -5.73 -27.55 -7.56
C ILE A 267 -4.38 -28.25 -7.51
#